data_ca2268823859e833ad98993d4bd17699
#
_entry.id   ca2268823859e833ad98993d4bd17699
#
_cell.length_a   1.000
_cell.length_b   1.000
_cell.length_c   1.000
_cell.angle_alpha   90.00
_cell.angle_beta   90.00
_cell.angle_gamma   90.00
#
_symmetry.space_group_name_H-M   'P 1'
#
loop_
_entity.id
_entity.type
_entity.pdbx_description
1 polymer ?
#
loop_
_entity_poly.entity_id
_entity_poly.type
_entity_poly.pdbx_seq_one_letter_code
_entity_poly.pdbx_strand_id
1 'polypeptide(L)'
;MGTTRMAAGEVSVDAGTLAVRSDESPWTVEELGAVREELTTEFARIERQVATLQSSIADVLRDSGDGAGDDTADTGAKAFEREQEMTLLANTRESLFQTEHALRRIGAGTYGSCESCGQPIGKLRLQAFPRATQCVTCKQKAERR
;
A
#
# COMPACT_ATOMS: atom_id res chain seq x y z
N MET A 1 32.42 -8.11 9.47
CA MET A 1 31.33 -8.76 8.76
C MET A 1 30.31 -7.72 8.40
N GLY A 2 30.27 -7.35 7.14
CA GLY A 2 29.28 -6.40 6.67
C GLY A 2 27.90 -6.95 6.90
N THR A 3 27.09 -6.24 7.64
CA THR A 3 25.68 -6.36 7.48
C THR A 3 25.43 -6.28 5.99
N THR A 4 25.07 -7.39 5.40
CA THR A 4 24.55 -7.38 4.07
C THR A 4 23.30 -6.54 4.16
N ARG A 5 23.50 -5.25 4.03
CA ARG A 5 22.40 -4.38 3.72
C ARG A 5 21.83 -5.00 2.48
N MET A 6 20.68 -5.66 2.61
CA MET A 6 19.91 -6.01 1.45
C MET A 6 19.78 -4.74 0.65
N ALA A 7 20.67 -4.59 -0.30
CA ALA A 7 20.56 -3.47 -1.20
C ALA A 7 19.15 -3.53 -1.73
N ALA A 8 18.49 -2.40 -1.72
CA ALA A 8 17.13 -2.26 -2.22
C ALA A 8 16.98 -2.72 -3.67
N GLY A 9 17.88 -3.51 -4.17
CA GLY A 9 17.91 -4.04 -5.53
C GLY A 9 18.12 -5.52 -5.65
N GLU A 10 18.47 -6.21 -4.56
CA GLU A 10 18.69 -7.65 -4.65
C GLU A 10 17.38 -8.41 -4.47
N VAL A 11 16.73 -8.63 -5.59
CA VAL A 11 15.67 -9.61 -5.65
C VAL A 11 16.38 -10.96 -5.75
N SER A 12 16.38 -11.71 -4.67
CA SER A 12 16.91 -13.07 -4.69
C SER A 12 16.01 -14.03 -5.47
N VAL A 13 14.98 -13.50 -6.09
CA VAL A 13 13.97 -14.27 -6.83
C VAL A 13 14.17 -14.01 -8.32
N ASP A 14 14.14 -15.09 -9.10
CA ASP A 14 14.19 -15.02 -10.55
C ASP A 14 12.88 -14.39 -11.05
N ALA A 15 12.97 -13.21 -11.66
CA ALA A 15 11.82 -12.51 -12.22
C ALA A 15 11.03 -13.39 -13.20
N GLY A 16 11.71 -14.21 -13.99
CA GLY A 16 11.10 -15.07 -14.98
C GLY A 16 10.22 -16.18 -14.40
N THR A 17 10.32 -16.46 -13.09
CA THR A 17 9.49 -17.49 -12.44
C THR A 17 8.18 -16.94 -11.88
N LEU A 18 8.01 -15.63 -11.88
CA LEU A 18 6.76 -15.02 -11.39
C LEU A 18 5.61 -15.30 -12.35
N ALA A 19 4.41 -15.43 -11.79
CA ALA A 19 3.22 -15.76 -12.58
C ALA A 19 2.89 -14.69 -13.59
N VAL A 20 2.64 -15.10 -14.82
CA VAL A 20 2.12 -14.25 -15.90
C VAL A 20 0.99 -14.98 -16.60
N ARG A 21 0.15 -14.23 -17.30
CA ARG A 21 -0.91 -14.84 -18.11
C ARG A 21 -0.30 -15.55 -19.31
N SER A 22 -1.04 -16.50 -19.88
CA SER A 22 -0.56 -17.30 -21.00
C SER A 22 -0.22 -16.48 -22.24
N ASP A 23 -0.85 -15.31 -22.39
CA ASP A 23 -0.62 -14.39 -23.51
C ASP A 23 0.44 -13.33 -23.24
N GLU A 24 1.10 -13.39 -22.07
CA GLU A 24 2.11 -12.43 -21.66
C GLU A 24 3.49 -13.07 -21.66
N SER A 25 4.51 -12.27 -21.95
CA SER A 25 5.89 -12.70 -21.78
C SER A 25 6.27 -12.72 -20.30
N PRO A 26 7.23 -13.57 -19.90
CA PRO A 26 7.70 -13.58 -18.51
C PRO A 26 8.21 -12.20 -18.06
N TRP A 27 8.16 -11.96 -16.76
CA TRP A 27 8.75 -10.76 -16.18
C TRP A 27 10.24 -10.71 -16.49
N THR A 28 10.71 -9.54 -16.89
CA THR A 28 12.15 -9.29 -16.99
C THR A 28 12.62 -8.66 -15.68
N VAL A 29 13.94 -8.72 -15.45
CA VAL A 29 14.57 -8.10 -14.28
C VAL A 29 14.29 -6.59 -14.28
N GLU A 30 14.33 -5.96 -15.44
CA GLU A 30 14.09 -4.53 -15.59
C GLU A 30 12.64 -4.16 -15.26
N GLU A 31 11.70 -4.94 -15.74
CA GLU A 31 10.28 -4.71 -15.46
C GLU A 31 9.97 -4.87 -13.98
N LEU A 32 10.47 -5.93 -13.36
CA LEU A 32 10.26 -6.17 -11.94
C LEU A 32 10.97 -5.11 -11.09
N GLY A 33 12.17 -4.72 -11.50
CA GLY A 33 12.93 -3.66 -10.84
C GLY A 33 12.19 -2.33 -10.84
N ALA A 34 11.54 -1.99 -11.97
CA ALA A 34 10.76 -0.76 -12.10
C ALA A 34 9.55 -0.76 -11.15
N VAL A 35 8.82 -1.88 -11.10
CA VAL A 35 7.68 -2.03 -10.18
C VAL A 35 8.13 -1.93 -8.74
N ARG A 36 9.21 -2.59 -8.39
CA ARG A 36 9.75 -2.58 -7.03
C ARG A 36 10.20 -1.18 -6.62
N GLU A 37 10.85 -0.46 -7.51
CA GLU A 37 11.25 0.92 -7.25
C GLU A 37 10.05 1.82 -7.02
N GLU A 38 9.00 1.68 -7.84
CA GLU A 38 7.76 2.41 -7.67
C GLU A 38 7.11 2.12 -6.31
N LEU A 39 7.03 0.85 -5.93
CA LEU A 39 6.49 0.44 -4.63
C LEU A 39 7.33 0.97 -3.46
N THR A 40 8.64 0.95 -3.58
CA THR A 40 9.54 1.45 -2.53
C THR A 40 9.38 2.96 -2.35
N THR A 41 9.29 3.70 -3.44
CA THR A 41 9.06 5.15 -3.41
C THR A 41 7.70 5.47 -2.80
N GLU A 42 6.68 4.73 -3.20
CA GLU A 42 5.33 4.90 -2.69
C GLU A 42 5.26 4.57 -1.19
N PHE A 43 5.91 3.50 -0.76
CA PHE A 43 5.99 3.14 0.65
C PHE A 43 6.55 4.29 1.50
N ALA A 44 7.67 4.86 1.07
CA ALA A 44 8.29 5.97 1.80
C ALA A 44 7.36 7.20 1.84
N ARG A 45 6.68 7.50 0.74
CA ARG A 45 5.73 8.60 0.65
C ARG A 45 4.56 8.42 1.63
N ILE A 46 3.97 7.23 1.63
CA ILE A 46 2.83 6.92 2.50
C ILE A 46 3.26 6.92 3.97
N GLU A 47 4.45 6.41 4.26
CA GLU A 47 5.00 6.40 5.61
C GLU A 47 5.08 7.82 6.19
N ARG A 48 5.56 8.78 5.38
CA ARG A 48 5.62 10.19 5.77
C ARG A 48 4.21 10.76 5.95
N GLN A 49 3.28 10.38 5.09
CA GLN A 49 1.89 10.83 5.19
C GLN A 49 1.23 10.34 6.48
N VAL A 50 1.47 9.09 6.86
CA VAL A 50 0.98 8.54 8.14
C VAL A 50 1.52 9.37 9.31
N ALA A 51 2.82 9.67 9.32
CA ALA A 51 3.42 10.45 10.39
C ALA A 51 2.79 11.86 10.47
N THR A 52 2.56 12.50 9.34
CA THR A 52 1.93 13.82 9.28
C THR A 52 0.51 13.77 9.83
N LEU A 53 -0.28 12.76 9.44
CA LEU A 53 -1.66 12.61 9.92
C LEU A 53 -1.71 12.32 11.41
N GLN A 54 -0.80 11.50 11.93
CA GLN A 54 -0.71 11.22 13.36
C GLN A 54 -0.42 12.49 14.15
N SER A 55 0.49 13.33 13.65
CA SER A 55 0.82 14.60 14.27
C SER A 55 -0.36 15.56 14.24
N SER A 56 -1.06 15.65 13.13
CA SER A 56 -2.25 16.49 12.97
C SER A 56 -3.36 16.09 13.93
N ILE A 57 -3.61 14.78 14.08
CA ILE A 57 -4.61 14.28 15.01
C ILE A 57 -4.23 14.61 16.46
N ALA A 58 -2.96 14.46 16.80
CA ALA A 58 -2.48 14.81 18.16
C ALA A 58 -2.71 16.29 18.45
N ASP A 59 -2.50 17.17 17.46
CA ASP A 59 -2.74 18.61 17.62
C ASP A 59 -4.23 18.91 17.82
N VAL A 60 -5.11 18.27 17.04
CA VAL A 60 -6.56 18.43 17.18
C VAL A 60 -7.03 17.96 18.56
N LEU A 61 -6.50 16.85 19.05
CA LEU A 61 -6.84 16.34 20.37
C LEU A 61 -6.39 17.27 21.50
N ARG A 62 -5.21 17.87 21.37
CA ARG A 62 -4.71 18.86 22.35
C ARG A 62 -5.59 20.11 22.36
N ASP A 63 -5.93 20.62 21.17
CA ASP A 63 -6.81 21.79 21.03
C ASP A 63 -8.18 21.52 21.66
N SER A 64 -8.71 20.32 21.50
CA SER A 64 -10.00 19.94 22.09
C SER A 64 -9.92 19.87 23.63
N GLY A 65 -8.76 19.47 24.18
CA GLY A 65 -8.53 19.42 25.63
C GLY A 65 -8.45 20.81 26.27
N ASP A 66 -8.00 21.83 25.52
CA ASP A 66 -7.86 23.21 25.99
C ASP A 66 -9.11 24.07 25.72
N GLY A 67 -10.16 23.48 25.18
CA GLY A 67 -11.35 24.19 24.70
C GLY A 67 -12.40 24.53 25.77
N ALA A 68 -11.99 24.80 27.00
CA ALA A 68 -12.91 25.24 28.05
C ALA A 68 -13.47 26.62 27.69
N GLY A 69 -14.66 26.66 27.10
CA GLY A 69 -15.30 27.90 26.66
C GLY A 69 -15.70 27.89 25.20
N ASP A 70 -15.40 26.82 24.46
CA ASP A 70 -15.91 26.65 23.10
C ASP A 70 -17.42 26.43 23.13
N ASP A 71 -18.13 27.02 22.18
CA ASP A 71 -19.55 26.77 22.03
C ASP A 71 -19.81 25.39 21.42
N THR A 72 -21.07 24.98 21.40
CA THR A 72 -21.51 23.68 20.90
C THR A 72 -21.17 23.47 19.43
N ALA A 73 -21.25 24.55 18.62
CA ALA A 73 -20.94 24.50 17.19
C ALA A 73 -19.46 24.23 16.96
N ASP A 74 -18.58 24.91 17.71
CA ASP A 74 -17.12 24.71 17.62
C ASP A 74 -16.74 23.31 18.07
N THR A 75 -17.35 22.80 19.13
CA THR A 75 -17.13 21.44 19.62
C THR A 75 -17.52 20.41 18.58
N GLY A 76 -18.66 20.60 17.91
CA GLY A 76 -19.13 19.73 16.85
C GLY A 76 -18.22 19.75 15.62
N ALA A 77 -17.75 20.93 15.23
CA ALA A 77 -16.83 21.08 14.11
C ALA A 77 -15.50 20.39 14.37
N LYS A 78 -14.95 20.52 15.56
CA LYS A 78 -13.70 19.87 15.96
C LYS A 78 -13.85 18.33 16.00
N ALA A 79 -14.97 17.82 16.50
CA ALA A 79 -15.25 16.40 16.51
C ALA A 79 -15.33 15.83 15.09
N PHE A 80 -15.99 16.55 14.20
CA PHE A 80 -16.09 16.16 12.79
C PHE A 80 -14.73 16.14 12.11
N GLU A 81 -13.91 17.19 12.31
CA GLU A 81 -12.56 17.27 11.78
C GLU A 81 -11.70 16.09 12.25
N ARG A 82 -11.76 15.78 13.54
CA ARG A 82 -11.03 14.63 14.12
C ARG A 82 -11.45 13.32 13.47
N GLU A 83 -12.74 13.11 13.30
CA GLU A 83 -13.25 11.88 12.66
C GLU A 83 -12.79 11.76 11.22
N GLN A 84 -12.77 12.85 10.47
CA GLN A 84 -12.27 12.84 9.09
C GLN A 84 -10.78 12.51 9.04
N GLU A 85 -10.00 13.10 9.93
CA GLU A 85 -8.56 12.85 10.00
C GLU A 85 -8.27 11.39 10.37
N MET A 86 -9.04 10.84 11.31
CA MET A 86 -8.89 9.44 11.74
C MET A 86 -9.26 8.47 10.61
N THR A 87 -10.30 8.77 9.84
CA THR A 87 -10.69 7.98 8.68
C THR A 87 -9.59 8.01 7.61
N LEU A 88 -9.05 9.18 7.34
CA LEU A 88 -7.97 9.34 6.38
C LEU A 88 -6.71 8.57 6.84
N LEU A 89 -6.41 8.63 8.14
CA LEU A 89 -5.28 7.87 8.71
C LEU A 89 -5.48 6.36 8.53
N ALA A 90 -6.68 5.86 8.81
CA ALA A 90 -6.99 4.44 8.65
C ALA A 90 -6.81 4.00 7.19
N ASN A 91 -7.32 4.78 6.24
CA ASN A 91 -7.19 4.49 4.82
C ASN A 91 -5.74 4.55 4.36
N THR A 92 -4.98 5.51 4.87
CA THR A 92 -3.56 5.67 4.53
C THR A 92 -2.74 4.50 5.08
N ARG A 93 -3.05 4.04 6.29
CA ARG A 93 -2.40 2.85 6.88
C ARG A 93 -2.70 1.59 6.07
N GLU A 94 -3.93 1.46 5.57
CA GLU A 94 -4.29 0.35 4.70
C GLU A 94 -3.46 0.38 3.41
N SER A 95 -3.28 1.55 2.81
CA SER A 95 -2.43 1.72 1.64
C SER A 95 -0.98 1.35 1.94
N LEU A 96 -0.49 1.74 3.12
CA LEU A 96 0.87 1.39 3.55
C LEU A 96 1.04 -0.13 3.67
N PHE A 97 0.07 -0.78 4.30
CA PHE A 97 0.06 -2.23 4.45
C PHE A 97 0.07 -2.94 3.10
N GLN A 98 -0.78 -2.49 2.17
CA GLN A 98 -0.85 -3.09 0.83
C GLN A 98 0.46 -2.93 0.06
N THR A 99 1.10 -1.76 0.19
CA THR A 99 2.37 -1.49 -0.48
C THR A 99 3.48 -2.38 0.10
N GLU A 100 3.55 -2.48 1.42
CA GLU A 100 4.50 -3.36 2.10
C GLU A 100 4.26 -4.82 1.73
N HIS A 101 3.01 -5.23 1.69
CA HIS A 101 2.61 -6.59 1.32
C HIS A 101 3.09 -6.95 -0.09
N ALA A 102 2.89 -6.03 -1.04
CA ALA A 102 3.38 -6.24 -2.41
C ALA A 102 4.90 -6.40 -2.47
N LEU A 103 5.62 -5.57 -1.72
CA LEU A 103 7.09 -5.68 -1.64
C LEU A 103 7.52 -7.03 -1.05
N ARG A 104 6.84 -7.49 -0.01
CA ARG A 104 7.12 -8.81 0.59
C ARG A 104 6.87 -9.94 -0.40
N ARG A 105 5.81 -9.85 -1.19
CA ARG A 105 5.49 -10.87 -2.20
C ARG A 105 6.54 -10.92 -3.29
N ILE A 106 7.09 -9.79 -3.69
CA ILE A 106 8.21 -9.76 -4.63
C ILE A 106 9.39 -10.52 -4.05
N GLY A 107 9.74 -10.23 -2.80
CA GLY A 107 10.84 -10.92 -2.11
C GLY A 107 10.61 -12.41 -1.91
N ALA A 108 9.38 -12.84 -1.76
CA ALA A 108 9.02 -14.24 -1.54
C ALA A 108 8.81 -15.03 -2.84
N GLY A 109 8.80 -14.36 -3.99
CA GLY A 109 8.57 -15.02 -5.28
C GLY A 109 7.11 -15.35 -5.56
N THR A 110 6.17 -14.74 -4.82
CA THR A 110 4.73 -15.00 -4.99
C THR A 110 4.00 -13.84 -5.67
N TYR A 111 4.72 -12.79 -6.01
CA TYR A 111 4.14 -11.63 -6.69
C TYR A 111 3.57 -12.02 -8.04
N GLY A 112 2.36 -11.60 -8.32
CA GLY A 112 1.69 -11.87 -9.58
C GLY A 112 0.62 -12.95 -9.53
N SER A 113 0.56 -13.74 -8.45
CA SER A 113 -0.49 -14.75 -8.27
C SER A 113 -1.66 -14.15 -7.50
N CYS A 114 -2.87 -14.36 -7.99
CA CYS A 114 -4.09 -13.92 -7.30
C CYS A 114 -4.19 -14.62 -5.94
N GLU A 115 -4.40 -13.87 -4.88
CA GLU A 115 -4.52 -14.43 -3.54
C GLU A 115 -5.83 -15.20 -3.33
N SER A 116 -6.83 -14.95 -4.17
CA SER A 116 -8.13 -15.60 -4.05
C SER A 116 -8.24 -16.90 -4.84
N CYS A 117 -7.72 -16.95 -6.07
CA CYS A 117 -7.88 -18.12 -6.94
C CYS A 117 -6.57 -18.76 -7.39
N GLY A 118 -5.43 -18.15 -7.10
CA GLY A 118 -4.12 -18.68 -7.47
C GLY A 118 -3.73 -18.47 -8.93
N GLN A 119 -4.62 -17.94 -9.76
CA GLN A 119 -4.33 -17.67 -11.16
C GLN A 119 -3.53 -16.38 -11.31
N PRO A 120 -2.81 -16.20 -12.42
CA PRO A 120 -2.05 -14.97 -12.64
C PRO A 120 -2.96 -13.73 -12.65
N ILE A 121 -2.51 -12.68 -11.97
CA ILE A 121 -3.18 -11.38 -11.98
C ILE A 121 -3.04 -10.74 -13.36
N GLY A 122 -1.87 -10.86 -13.96
CA GLY A 122 -1.53 -10.25 -15.22
C GLY A 122 -0.46 -9.18 -15.06
N LYS A 123 0.60 -9.28 -15.86
CA LYS A 123 1.73 -8.35 -15.80
C LYS A 123 1.31 -6.92 -16.09
N LEU A 124 0.49 -6.70 -17.12
CA LEU A 124 0.00 -5.36 -17.46
C LEU A 124 -0.82 -4.75 -16.34
N ARG A 125 -1.67 -5.55 -15.69
CA ARG A 125 -2.45 -5.07 -14.56
C ARG A 125 -1.57 -4.67 -13.39
N LEU A 126 -0.53 -5.45 -13.11
CA LEU A 126 0.40 -5.15 -12.02
C LEU A 126 1.29 -3.94 -12.33
N GLN A 127 1.62 -3.71 -13.59
CA GLN A 127 2.35 -2.51 -13.98
C GLN A 127 1.50 -1.26 -13.80
N ALA A 128 0.19 -1.36 -14.00
CA ALA A 128 -0.75 -0.26 -13.77
C ALA A 128 -1.14 -0.13 -12.29
N PHE A 129 -1.28 -1.24 -11.59
CA PHE A 129 -1.70 -1.30 -10.18
C PHE A 129 -0.79 -2.25 -9.41
N PRO A 130 0.41 -1.80 -9.03
CA PRO A 130 1.41 -2.68 -8.42
C PRO A 130 0.99 -3.34 -7.11
N ARG A 131 0.02 -2.77 -6.40
CA ARG A 131 -0.49 -3.30 -5.13
C ARG A 131 -1.62 -4.32 -5.30
N ALA A 132 -2.04 -4.61 -6.53
CA ALA A 132 -3.14 -5.54 -6.77
C ALA A 132 -2.81 -6.93 -6.21
N THR A 133 -3.76 -7.53 -5.50
CA THR A 133 -3.64 -8.87 -4.93
C THR A 133 -4.62 -9.84 -5.55
N GLN A 134 -5.54 -9.36 -6.37
CA GLN A 134 -6.58 -10.16 -7.00
C GLN A 134 -6.60 -9.94 -8.50
N CYS A 135 -6.90 -11.00 -9.23
CA CYS A 135 -7.17 -10.86 -10.67
C CYS A 135 -8.49 -10.11 -10.88
N VAL A 136 -8.72 -9.64 -12.11
CA VAL A 136 -9.92 -8.87 -12.43
C VAL A 136 -11.18 -9.64 -12.05
N THR A 137 -11.25 -10.93 -12.38
CA THR A 137 -12.41 -11.77 -12.09
C THR A 137 -12.75 -11.83 -10.60
N CYS A 138 -11.73 -12.08 -9.76
CA CYS A 138 -11.92 -12.17 -8.32
C CYS A 138 -12.28 -10.81 -7.72
N LYS A 139 -11.66 -9.73 -8.20
CA LYS A 139 -12.00 -8.38 -7.75
C LYS A 139 -13.44 -8.03 -8.07
N GLN A 140 -13.89 -8.33 -9.28
CA GLN A 140 -15.29 -8.09 -9.67
C GLN A 140 -16.26 -8.87 -8.80
N LYS A 141 -15.94 -10.12 -8.47
CA LYS A 141 -16.78 -10.93 -7.57
C LYS A 141 -16.86 -10.33 -6.18
N ALA A 142 -15.75 -9.82 -5.67
CA ALA A 142 -15.70 -9.20 -4.35
C ALA A 142 -16.54 -7.91 -4.31
N GLU A 143 -16.54 -7.13 -5.39
CA GLU A 143 -17.28 -5.87 -5.48
C GLU A 143 -18.80 -6.08 -5.61
N ARG A 144 -19.23 -7.26 -6.04
CA ARG A 144 -20.65 -7.59 -6.20
C ARG A 144 -21.34 -8.00 -4.89
N ARG A 145 -20.60 -8.15 -3.83
CA ARG A 145 -21.14 -8.59 -2.53
C ARG A 145 -21.59 -7.42 -1.66
#